data_c52a8f3029b03a9f27a7c3bd72ebd37c
#
_entry.id   c52a8f3029b03a9f27a7c3bd72ebd37c
#
_cell.length_a   1.000
_cell.length_b   1.000
_cell.length_c   1.000
_cell.angle_alpha   90.00
_cell.angle_beta   90.00
_cell.angle_gamma   90.00
#
_symmetry.space_group_name_H-M   'P 1'
#
loop_
_entity.id
_entity.type
_entity.pdbx_description
1 polymer ?
#
loop_
_entity_poly.entity_id
_entity_poly.type
_entity_poly.pdbx_seq_one_letter_code
_entity_poly.pdbx_strand_id
1 'polypeptide(L)'
;KRHYNFGMSETEISTPTEFSLSGQLLIAMPNMLDPSFAGSVVYLCEHSGKGAMGLVINRPTDLAIESLLEKINVEVEGYMPAHFPVMMGGPVAAERGFVLHTEPLNWNSSLKVNDEISLTTSRDILEAVARGEAPGKWLITLGYAGWGEGQLEEELAQNAWLTVPANHEILFDTPLEERFASAFAMLGIDPALMSGAAGHA
;
A
#
# COMPACT_ATOMS: atom_id res chain seq x y z
N LYS A 1 10.91 -50.66 -41.98
CA LYS A 1 9.90 -50.20 -41.00
C LYS A 1 10.32 -48.81 -40.56
N ARG A 2 9.61 -47.79 -41.05
CA ARG A 2 9.78 -46.38 -40.65
C ARG A 2 8.85 -46.13 -39.49
N HIS A 3 9.41 -45.73 -38.32
CA HIS A 3 8.65 -45.20 -37.21
C HIS A 3 8.47 -43.71 -37.44
N TYR A 4 7.23 -43.26 -37.62
CA TYR A 4 6.84 -41.85 -37.58
C TYR A 4 6.62 -41.48 -36.12
N ASN A 5 7.46 -40.59 -35.61
CA ASN A 5 7.30 -40.00 -34.27
C ASN A 5 6.42 -38.75 -34.45
N PHE A 6 5.17 -38.82 -33.98
CA PHE A 6 4.26 -37.68 -33.92
C PHE A 6 4.60 -36.90 -32.65
N GLY A 7 5.39 -35.85 -32.79
CA GLY A 7 5.58 -34.87 -31.73
C GLY A 7 4.29 -34.10 -31.54
N MET A 8 3.56 -34.41 -30.47
CA MET A 8 2.50 -33.53 -29.98
C MET A 8 3.17 -32.30 -29.36
N SER A 9 2.97 -31.16 -30.02
CA SER A 9 3.24 -29.85 -29.44
C SER A 9 2.34 -29.68 -28.24
N GLU A 10 2.92 -29.69 -27.05
CA GLU A 10 2.22 -29.21 -25.84
C GLU A 10 1.91 -27.74 -26.07
N THR A 11 0.65 -27.46 -26.34
CA THR A 11 0.13 -26.10 -26.28
C THR A 11 0.24 -25.68 -24.83
N GLU A 12 1.20 -24.82 -24.51
CA GLU A 12 1.23 -24.12 -23.26
C GLU A 12 -0.11 -23.39 -23.12
N ILE A 13 -0.99 -23.95 -22.31
CA ILE A 13 -2.18 -23.26 -21.84
C ILE A 13 -1.63 -22.14 -20.96
N SER A 14 -1.52 -20.95 -21.52
CA SER A 14 -1.24 -19.77 -20.71
C SER A 14 -2.36 -19.66 -19.69
N THR A 15 -2.05 -19.91 -18.42
CA THR A 15 -2.93 -19.60 -17.30
C THR A 15 -3.36 -18.15 -17.46
N PRO A 16 -4.68 -17.84 -17.40
CA PRO A 16 -5.11 -16.45 -17.44
C PRO A 16 -4.32 -15.68 -16.38
N THR A 17 -3.70 -14.58 -16.78
CA THR A 17 -3.00 -13.70 -15.83
C THR A 17 -4.01 -13.32 -14.77
N GLU A 18 -3.79 -13.77 -13.55
CA GLU A 18 -4.69 -13.48 -12.44
C GLU A 18 -4.81 -11.97 -12.30
N PHE A 19 -6.04 -11.45 -12.29
CA PHE A 19 -6.29 -10.03 -12.16
C PHE A 19 -5.78 -9.55 -10.80
N SER A 20 -4.88 -8.57 -10.80
CA SER A 20 -4.28 -8.02 -9.60
C SER A 20 -4.41 -6.50 -9.55
N LEU A 21 -4.82 -6.00 -8.39
CA LEU A 21 -4.86 -4.57 -8.07
C LEU A 21 -3.61 -4.09 -7.30
N SER A 22 -2.57 -4.91 -7.19
CA SER A 22 -1.29 -4.49 -6.58
C SER A 22 -0.77 -3.22 -7.24
N GLY A 23 -0.34 -2.25 -6.43
CA GLY A 23 0.09 -0.94 -6.91
C GLY A 23 -1.04 0.08 -7.14
N GLN A 24 -2.29 -0.30 -6.90
CA GLN A 24 -3.44 0.61 -6.93
C GLN A 24 -3.66 1.26 -5.55
N LEU A 25 -4.27 2.45 -5.57
CA LEU A 25 -4.88 3.03 -4.38
C LEU A 25 -6.33 2.55 -4.26
N LEU A 26 -6.72 2.23 -3.04
CA LEU A 26 -8.12 2.09 -2.65
C LEU A 26 -8.54 3.36 -1.92
N ILE A 27 -9.58 4.00 -2.40
CA ILE A 27 -10.14 5.22 -1.80
C ILE A 27 -11.46 4.83 -1.14
N ALA A 28 -11.57 5.01 0.18
CA ALA A 28 -12.80 4.73 0.90
C ALA A 28 -13.93 5.61 0.39
N MET A 29 -15.06 5.01 0.04
CA MET A 29 -16.25 5.77 -0.34
C MET A 29 -16.76 6.60 0.84
N PRO A 30 -17.37 7.79 0.60
CA PRO A 30 -17.82 8.68 1.67
C PRO A 30 -18.81 8.04 2.65
N ASN A 31 -19.51 6.99 2.24
CA ASN A 31 -20.46 6.23 3.07
C ASN A 31 -19.80 5.08 3.85
N MET A 32 -18.48 4.96 3.81
CA MET A 32 -17.75 3.95 4.59
C MET A 32 -18.00 4.15 6.08
N LEU A 33 -18.64 3.17 6.72
CA LEU A 33 -19.01 3.23 8.14
C LEU A 33 -17.95 2.64 9.07
N ASP A 34 -17.07 1.78 8.56
CA ASP A 34 -15.99 1.20 9.35
C ASP A 34 -15.01 2.29 9.80
N PRO A 35 -14.90 2.57 11.12
CA PRO A 35 -14.02 3.63 11.62
C PRO A 35 -12.54 3.38 11.35
N SER A 36 -12.16 2.12 11.11
CA SER A 36 -10.78 1.79 10.73
C SER A 36 -10.42 2.29 9.34
N PHE A 37 -11.39 2.52 8.46
CA PHE A 37 -11.16 2.85 7.06
C PHE A 37 -11.91 4.08 6.56
N ALA A 38 -12.83 4.64 7.32
CA ALA A 38 -13.53 5.87 6.92
C ALA A 38 -12.53 6.99 6.60
N GLY A 39 -12.63 7.59 5.42
CA GLY A 39 -11.73 8.66 4.95
C GLY A 39 -10.31 8.19 4.63
N SER A 40 -10.06 6.89 4.51
CA SER A 40 -8.73 6.37 4.23
C SER A 40 -8.41 6.23 2.74
N VAL A 41 -7.12 6.34 2.45
CA VAL A 41 -6.50 5.94 1.20
C VAL A 41 -5.55 4.79 1.52
N VAL A 42 -5.74 3.65 0.87
CA VAL A 42 -4.93 2.45 1.07
C VAL A 42 -4.12 2.16 -0.19
N TYR A 43 -2.83 1.96 -0.02
CA TYR A 43 -1.97 1.46 -1.09
C TYR A 43 -1.94 -0.05 -1.05
N LEU A 44 -2.41 -0.73 -2.10
CA LEU A 44 -2.39 -2.18 -2.20
C LEU A 44 -0.99 -2.68 -2.54
N CYS A 45 -0.38 -3.39 -1.60
CA CYS A 45 0.94 -3.98 -1.76
C CYS A 45 0.88 -5.38 -2.38
N GLU A 46 -0.18 -6.12 -2.11
CA GLU A 46 -0.39 -7.48 -2.61
C GLU A 46 -1.87 -7.76 -2.83
N HIS A 47 -2.20 -8.40 -3.94
CA HIS A 47 -3.56 -8.85 -4.26
C HIS A 47 -3.52 -10.09 -5.13
N SER A 48 -4.26 -11.11 -4.71
CA SER A 48 -4.43 -12.36 -5.44
C SER A 48 -5.81 -12.97 -5.13
N GLY A 49 -6.11 -14.11 -5.74
CA GLY A 49 -7.30 -14.88 -5.38
C GLY A 49 -7.34 -15.34 -3.91
N LYS A 50 -6.22 -15.30 -3.21
CA LYS A 50 -6.10 -15.70 -1.79
C LYS A 50 -6.37 -14.56 -0.80
N GLY A 51 -6.49 -13.32 -1.28
CA GLY A 51 -6.72 -12.14 -0.47
C GLY A 51 -5.90 -10.95 -0.89
N ALA A 52 -5.84 -9.94 -0.04
CA ALA A 52 -5.10 -8.72 -0.29
C ALA A 52 -4.48 -8.16 0.98
N MET A 53 -3.44 -7.36 0.80
CA MET A 53 -2.74 -6.64 1.87
C MET A 53 -2.39 -5.24 1.38
N GLY A 54 -2.61 -4.25 2.22
CA GLY A 54 -2.30 -2.86 1.91
C GLY A 54 -1.94 -2.03 3.13
N LEU A 55 -1.52 -0.81 2.88
CA LEU A 55 -1.17 0.17 3.91
C LEU A 55 -2.02 1.42 3.75
N VAL A 56 -2.66 1.84 4.83
CA VAL A 56 -3.28 3.18 4.91
C VAL A 56 -2.16 4.22 4.90
N ILE A 57 -2.23 5.19 3.99
CA ILE A 57 -1.15 6.15 3.75
C ILE A 57 -1.48 7.59 4.18
N ASN A 58 -2.65 7.84 4.73
CA ASN A 58 -3.11 9.17 5.11
C ASN A 58 -3.56 9.30 6.58
N ARG A 59 -3.19 8.35 7.43
CA ARG A 59 -3.57 8.37 8.84
C ARG A 59 -2.32 8.42 9.72
N PRO A 60 -1.96 9.60 10.28
CA PRO A 60 -0.79 9.73 11.12
C PRO A 60 -1.02 9.11 12.51
N THR A 61 0.08 8.68 13.14
CA THR A 61 0.15 8.40 14.58
C THR A 61 0.77 9.60 15.29
N ASP A 62 0.74 9.59 16.62
CA ASP A 62 1.48 10.55 17.46
C ASP A 62 2.97 10.20 17.59
N LEU A 63 3.41 9.10 16.98
CA LEU A 63 4.76 8.58 17.08
C LEU A 63 5.67 9.21 16.02
N ALA A 64 6.72 9.92 16.48
CA ALA A 64 7.81 10.35 15.60
C ALA A 64 8.70 9.17 15.21
N ILE A 65 9.34 9.26 14.05
CA ILE A 65 10.24 8.20 13.54
C ILE A 65 11.39 7.96 14.51
N GLU A 66 11.98 9.02 15.06
CA GLU A 66 13.04 8.92 16.06
C GLU A 66 12.61 8.13 17.30
N SER A 67 11.39 8.37 17.79
CA SER A 67 10.84 7.62 18.92
C SER A 67 10.59 6.14 18.61
N LEU A 68 10.17 5.83 17.38
CA LEU A 68 10.06 4.45 16.93
C LEU A 68 11.43 3.76 16.93
N LEU A 69 12.45 4.41 16.38
CA LEU A 69 13.81 3.86 16.29
C LEU A 69 14.41 3.63 17.70
N GLU A 70 14.19 4.54 18.63
CA GLU A 70 14.58 4.36 20.04
C GLU A 70 13.92 3.14 20.69
N LYS A 71 12.63 2.92 20.44
CA LYS A 71 11.88 1.76 20.97
C LYS A 71 12.42 0.43 20.51
N ILE A 72 13.01 0.37 19.32
CA ILE A 72 13.61 -0.84 18.77
C ILE A 72 15.13 -0.89 18.94
N ASN A 73 15.70 0.00 19.77
CA ASN A 73 17.12 0.13 20.05
C ASN A 73 17.98 0.38 18.80
N VAL A 74 17.49 1.25 17.93
CA VAL A 74 18.24 1.78 16.77
C VAL A 74 18.60 3.23 17.07
N GLU A 75 19.89 3.52 17.15
CA GLU A 75 20.39 4.87 17.37
C GLU A 75 20.33 5.68 16.08
N VAL A 76 19.84 6.91 16.18
CA VAL A 76 19.84 7.87 15.09
C VAL A 76 21.22 8.52 15.01
N GLU A 77 21.88 8.36 13.88
CA GLU A 77 23.20 8.94 13.60
C GLU A 77 23.05 10.21 12.76
N GLY A 78 23.30 11.37 13.40
CA GLY A 78 23.27 12.64 12.71
C GLY A 78 21.89 13.25 12.50
N TYR A 79 21.76 14.12 11.51
CA TYR A 79 20.52 14.82 11.19
C TYR A 79 19.56 13.92 10.41
N MET A 80 18.38 13.70 10.95
CA MET A 80 17.29 13.05 10.24
C MET A 80 16.43 14.13 9.58
N PRO A 81 16.29 14.13 8.25
CA PRO A 81 15.41 15.06 7.57
C PRO A 81 14.00 14.98 8.11
N ALA A 82 13.29 16.11 8.16
CA ALA A 82 11.87 16.10 8.51
C ALA A 82 11.11 15.27 7.48
N HIS A 83 10.55 14.17 7.93
CA HIS A 83 9.69 13.29 7.17
C HIS A 83 8.29 13.28 7.77
N PHE A 84 7.37 12.65 7.06
CA PHE A 84 6.05 12.39 7.61
C PHE A 84 6.15 11.55 8.88
N PRO A 85 5.20 11.70 9.82
CA PRO A 85 5.19 10.88 11.02
C PRO A 85 5.02 9.39 10.66
N VAL A 86 5.27 8.52 11.63
CA VAL A 86 4.89 7.11 11.50
C VAL A 86 3.38 7.04 11.30
N MET A 87 2.92 6.31 10.30
CA MET A 87 1.50 6.21 9.98
C MET A 87 0.87 4.96 10.57
N MET A 88 -0.43 5.03 10.84
CA MET A 88 -1.27 3.88 11.13
C MET A 88 -1.64 3.21 9.82
N GLY A 89 -0.95 2.14 9.46
CA GLY A 89 -1.13 1.45 8.17
C GLY A 89 -2.34 0.53 8.11
N GLY A 90 -2.92 0.20 9.26
CA GLY A 90 -4.11 -0.64 9.36
C GLY A 90 -4.24 -1.34 10.72
N PRO A 91 -5.34 -2.06 10.93
CA PRO A 91 -5.66 -2.66 12.23
C PRO A 91 -4.94 -3.98 12.52
N VAL A 92 -4.32 -4.60 11.53
CA VAL A 92 -3.65 -5.91 11.70
C VAL A 92 -2.21 -5.68 12.10
N ALA A 93 -1.72 -6.44 13.08
CA ALA A 93 -0.34 -6.36 13.61
C ALA A 93 0.09 -4.90 13.87
N ALA A 94 -0.71 -4.16 14.63
CA ALA A 94 -0.58 -2.71 14.85
C ALA A 94 0.75 -2.27 15.50
N GLU A 95 1.47 -3.17 16.12
CA GLU A 95 2.80 -2.95 16.70
C GLU A 95 3.95 -3.23 15.71
N ARG A 96 3.66 -3.82 14.55
CA ARG A 96 4.66 -4.19 13.55
C ARG A 96 4.92 -3.07 12.55
N GLY A 97 6.21 -2.79 12.30
CA GLY A 97 6.64 -1.78 11.34
C GLY A 97 6.70 -2.31 9.89
N PHE A 98 6.27 -1.46 8.97
CA PHE A 98 6.35 -1.68 7.51
C PHE A 98 6.95 -0.44 6.87
N VAL A 99 7.90 -0.65 5.95
CA VAL A 99 8.52 0.45 5.20
C VAL A 99 8.18 0.28 3.72
N LEU A 100 7.42 1.23 3.19
CA LEU A 100 7.16 1.35 1.76
C LEU A 100 8.23 2.25 1.17
N HIS A 101 8.87 1.84 0.09
CA HIS A 101 10.01 2.59 -0.46
C HIS A 101 10.17 2.41 -1.97
N THR A 102 10.84 3.38 -2.57
CA THR A 102 11.38 3.28 -3.93
C THR A 102 12.75 2.58 -3.89
N GLU A 103 13.38 2.39 -5.03
CA GLU A 103 14.73 1.83 -5.16
C GLU A 103 14.92 0.49 -4.43
N PRO A 104 14.57 -0.61 -5.09
CA PRO A 104 14.68 -1.93 -4.51
C PRO A 104 16.15 -2.29 -4.27
N LEU A 105 16.56 -2.31 -3.00
CA LEU A 105 17.81 -2.89 -2.56
C LEU A 105 17.55 -4.25 -1.91
N ASN A 106 18.63 -5.00 -1.69
CA ASN A 106 18.57 -6.33 -1.07
C ASN A 106 18.42 -6.22 0.45
N TRP A 107 17.21 -5.92 0.91
CA TRP A 107 16.86 -6.00 2.33
C TRP A 107 16.50 -7.43 2.71
N ASN A 108 16.66 -7.78 3.98
CA ASN A 108 16.48 -9.16 4.45
C ASN A 108 15.04 -9.69 4.27
N SER A 109 14.03 -8.83 4.31
CA SER A 109 12.64 -9.21 4.11
C SER A 109 11.91 -8.14 3.32
N SER A 110 11.84 -8.33 2.02
CA SER A 110 11.19 -7.41 1.07
C SER A 110 10.20 -8.12 0.16
N LEU A 111 9.09 -7.45 -0.09
CA LEU A 111 8.10 -7.79 -1.10
C LEU A 111 8.16 -6.74 -2.22
N LYS A 112 8.37 -7.16 -3.44
CA LYS A 112 8.26 -6.28 -4.61
C LYS A 112 6.78 -6.08 -4.95
N VAL A 113 6.29 -4.85 -4.86
CA VAL A 113 4.91 -4.52 -5.25
C VAL A 113 4.83 -4.38 -6.77
N ASN A 114 5.74 -3.61 -7.36
CA ASN A 114 5.92 -3.43 -8.79
C ASN A 114 7.39 -3.08 -9.09
N ASP A 115 7.70 -2.65 -10.31
CA ASP A 115 9.09 -2.33 -10.69
C ASP A 115 9.68 -1.12 -9.96
N GLU A 116 8.85 -0.27 -9.35
CA GLU A 116 9.27 0.98 -8.72
C GLU A 116 9.13 0.98 -7.20
N ILE A 117 8.26 0.13 -6.64
CA ILE A 117 7.89 0.16 -5.22
C ILE A 117 8.08 -1.22 -4.60
N SER A 118 8.69 -1.23 -3.42
CA SER A 118 8.84 -2.40 -2.56
C SER A 118 8.37 -2.12 -1.15
N LEU A 119 8.00 -3.18 -0.44
CA LEU A 119 7.63 -3.18 0.96
C LEU A 119 8.65 -4.01 1.74
N THR A 120 9.26 -3.44 2.75
CA THR A 120 10.26 -4.11 3.59
C THR A 120 9.81 -4.14 5.04
N THR A 121 9.97 -5.30 5.68
CA THR A 121 9.56 -5.52 7.08
C THR A 121 10.72 -5.84 8.01
N SER A 122 11.93 -5.93 7.48
CA SER A 122 13.13 -6.24 8.25
C SER A 122 13.79 -5.00 8.86
N ARG A 123 14.50 -5.22 9.95
CA ARG A 123 15.14 -4.16 10.74
C ARG A 123 16.24 -3.40 9.97
N ASP A 124 16.90 -4.04 9.02
CA ASP A 124 18.02 -3.49 8.28
C ASP A 124 17.69 -2.17 7.53
N ILE A 125 16.47 -2.05 6.98
CA ILE A 125 16.04 -0.79 6.36
C ILE A 125 15.87 0.33 7.39
N LEU A 126 15.36 0.02 8.58
CA LEU A 126 15.23 1.00 9.66
C LEU A 126 16.58 1.48 10.18
N GLU A 127 17.57 0.60 10.22
CA GLU A 127 18.95 0.96 10.54
C GLU A 127 19.55 1.88 9.47
N ALA A 128 19.28 1.63 8.19
CA ALA A 128 19.69 2.51 7.09
C ALA A 128 19.00 3.88 7.17
N VAL A 129 17.72 3.94 7.48
CA VAL A 129 16.99 5.19 7.74
C VAL A 129 17.65 5.99 8.87
N ALA A 130 17.99 5.32 9.97
CA ALA A 130 18.63 5.94 11.13
C ALA A 130 20.02 6.53 10.82
N ARG A 131 20.74 5.95 9.87
CA ARG A 131 22.05 6.44 9.39
C ARG A 131 21.94 7.49 8.28
N GLY A 132 20.73 7.80 7.80
CA GLY A 132 20.54 8.67 6.63
C GLY A 132 20.97 8.02 5.32
N GLU A 133 21.06 6.70 5.26
CA GLU A 133 21.53 5.93 4.11
C GLU A 133 20.40 5.21 3.37
N ALA A 134 19.15 5.39 3.77
CA ALA A 134 18.02 4.81 3.06
C ALA A 134 17.90 5.43 1.66
N PRO A 135 17.94 4.61 0.60
CA PRO A 135 17.90 5.14 -0.77
C PRO A 135 16.49 5.57 -1.15
N GLY A 136 16.39 6.62 -1.96
CA GLY A 136 15.14 7.07 -2.54
C GLY A 136 14.16 7.65 -1.54
N LYS A 137 12.88 7.46 -1.84
CA LYS A 137 11.76 7.90 -1.01
C LYS A 137 11.21 6.75 -0.20
N TRP A 138 10.73 7.03 1.00
CA TRP A 138 10.18 6.02 1.89
C TRP A 138 9.14 6.60 2.85
N LEU A 139 8.27 5.73 3.36
CA LEU A 139 7.37 6.01 4.47
C LEU A 139 7.31 4.80 5.40
N ILE A 140 7.03 5.05 6.66
CA ILE A 140 6.94 4.01 7.70
C ILE A 140 5.52 3.96 8.24
N THR A 141 4.96 2.75 8.35
CA THR A 141 3.68 2.51 8.98
C THR A 141 3.79 1.51 10.12
N LEU A 142 2.87 1.57 11.05
CA LEU A 142 2.59 0.50 12.01
C LEU A 142 1.28 -0.16 11.61
N GLY A 143 1.30 -1.49 11.55
CA GLY A 143 0.15 -2.27 11.11
C GLY A 143 -0.13 -2.22 9.61
N TYR A 144 -1.07 -3.04 9.20
CA TYR A 144 -1.52 -3.12 7.82
C TYR A 144 -3.02 -3.41 7.73
N ALA A 145 -3.59 -3.23 6.54
CA ALA A 145 -4.94 -3.61 6.18
C ALA A 145 -4.90 -4.96 5.45
N GLY A 146 -5.75 -5.89 5.85
CA GLY A 146 -5.82 -7.21 5.26
C GLY A 146 -7.23 -7.55 4.81
N TRP A 147 -7.34 -8.25 3.69
CA TRP A 147 -8.58 -8.82 3.15
C TRP A 147 -8.39 -10.31 2.94
N GLY A 148 -9.34 -11.09 3.41
CA GLY A 148 -9.40 -12.53 3.13
C GLY A 148 -9.76 -12.82 1.68
N GLU A 149 -9.77 -14.10 1.32
CA GLU A 149 -10.14 -14.58 -0.01
C GLU A 149 -11.50 -14.03 -0.44
N GLY A 150 -11.55 -13.33 -1.58
CA GLY A 150 -12.77 -12.76 -2.16
C GLY A 150 -13.35 -11.53 -1.44
N GLN A 151 -12.81 -11.15 -0.29
CA GLN A 151 -13.37 -10.05 0.52
C GLN A 151 -13.22 -8.70 -0.18
N LEU A 152 -12.05 -8.39 -0.72
CA LEU A 152 -11.84 -7.12 -1.41
C LEU A 152 -12.73 -6.99 -2.65
N GLU A 153 -12.85 -8.07 -3.41
CA GLU A 153 -13.71 -8.13 -4.61
C GLU A 153 -15.17 -7.88 -4.25
N GLU A 154 -15.65 -8.44 -3.15
CA GLU A 154 -17.02 -8.22 -2.66
C GLU A 154 -17.21 -6.77 -2.23
N GLU A 155 -16.28 -6.19 -1.49
CA GLU A 155 -16.34 -4.78 -1.06
C GLU A 155 -16.29 -3.82 -2.26
N LEU A 156 -15.49 -4.12 -3.29
CA LEU A 156 -15.47 -3.36 -4.54
C LEU A 156 -16.81 -3.45 -5.28
N ALA A 157 -17.41 -4.63 -5.35
CA ALA A 157 -18.72 -4.84 -5.96
C ALA A 157 -19.85 -4.08 -5.23
N GLN A 158 -19.71 -3.87 -3.93
CA GLN A 158 -20.61 -3.08 -3.09
C GLN A 158 -20.29 -1.57 -3.09
N ASN A 159 -19.34 -1.13 -3.89
CA ASN A 159 -18.87 0.26 -3.96
C ASN A 159 -18.34 0.81 -2.61
N ALA A 160 -17.72 -0.02 -1.79
CA ALA A 160 -17.05 0.41 -0.57
C ALA A 160 -15.74 1.15 -0.86
N TRP A 161 -15.08 0.81 -1.97
CA TRP A 161 -13.82 1.36 -2.42
C TRP A 161 -13.87 1.78 -3.87
N LEU A 162 -13.17 2.87 -4.20
CA LEU A 162 -12.78 3.22 -5.56
C LEU A 162 -11.30 2.92 -5.75
N THR A 163 -10.90 2.57 -6.97
CA THR A 163 -9.50 2.26 -7.31
C THR A 163 -8.94 3.25 -8.31
N VAL A 164 -7.67 3.58 -8.15
CA VAL A 164 -6.91 4.42 -9.07
C VAL A 164 -5.43 4.01 -9.01
N PRO A 165 -4.68 4.03 -10.12
CA PRO A 165 -3.25 3.77 -10.08
C PRO A 165 -2.56 4.78 -9.15
N ALA A 166 -1.64 4.29 -8.30
CA ALA A 166 -0.82 5.14 -7.46
C ALA A 166 0.29 5.81 -8.26
N ASN A 167 0.81 6.93 -7.74
CA ASN A 167 2.03 7.55 -8.20
C ASN A 167 2.93 7.92 -7.01
N HIS A 168 4.20 8.24 -7.29
CA HIS A 168 5.17 8.56 -6.23
C HIS A 168 4.79 9.81 -5.45
N GLU A 169 4.21 10.80 -6.10
CA GLU A 169 3.82 12.06 -5.47
C GLU A 169 2.82 11.83 -4.34
N ILE A 170 1.75 11.08 -4.62
CA ILE A 170 0.71 10.83 -3.61
C ILE A 170 1.20 9.93 -2.47
N LEU A 171 2.12 9.00 -2.76
CA LEU A 171 2.68 8.10 -1.76
C LEU A 171 3.66 8.79 -0.82
N PHE A 172 4.51 9.67 -1.33
CA PHE A 172 5.69 10.15 -0.60
C PHE A 172 5.76 11.66 -0.41
N ASP A 173 5.12 12.45 -1.24
CA ASP A 173 5.33 13.91 -1.28
C ASP A 173 4.08 14.70 -0.89
N THR A 174 2.87 14.22 -1.19
CA THR A 174 1.62 14.92 -0.88
C THR A 174 1.39 15.00 0.63
N PRO A 175 1.07 16.18 1.19
CA PRO A 175 0.70 16.31 2.60
C PRO A 175 -0.42 15.35 2.99
N LEU A 176 -0.37 14.79 4.20
CA LEU A 176 -1.27 13.73 4.65
C LEU A 176 -2.74 14.14 4.55
N GLU A 177 -3.06 15.35 4.96
CA GLU A 177 -4.42 15.93 4.92
C GLU A 177 -4.95 16.16 3.52
N GLU A 178 -4.08 16.19 2.51
CA GLU A 178 -4.45 16.41 1.11
C GLU A 178 -4.51 15.10 0.31
N ARG A 179 -4.01 13.99 0.83
CA ARG A 179 -3.92 12.72 0.09
C ARG A 179 -5.27 12.17 -0.34
N PHE A 180 -6.27 12.26 0.50
CA PHE A 180 -7.62 11.81 0.17
C PHE A 180 -8.21 12.59 -1.00
N ALA A 181 -8.20 13.91 -0.93
CA ALA A 181 -8.68 14.78 -2.01
C ALA A 181 -7.87 14.61 -3.30
N SER A 182 -6.55 14.47 -3.19
CA SER A 182 -5.66 14.24 -4.33
C SER A 182 -5.96 12.91 -5.02
N ALA A 183 -6.23 11.85 -4.26
CA ALA A 183 -6.63 10.56 -4.80
C ALA A 183 -7.96 10.63 -5.56
N PHE A 184 -8.96 11.33 -5.01
CA PHE A 184 -10.23 11.57 -5.71
C PHE A 184 -10.04 12.38 -6.99
N ALA A 185 -9.18 13.39 -6.98
CA ALA A 185 -8.87 14.19 -8.16
C ALA A 185 -8.31 13.35 -9.32
N MET A 186 -7.56 12.29 -9.01
CA MET A 186 -7.03 11.35 -10.00
C MET A 186 -8.14 10.57 -10.72
N LEU A 187 -9.31 10.42 -10.12
CA LEU A 187 -10.50 9.81 -10.73
C LEU A 187 -11.28 10.78 -11.62
N GLY A 188 -10.99 12.08 -11.58
CA GLY A 188 -11.78 13.11 -12.22
C GLY A 188 -13.14 13.36 -11.55
N ILE A 189 -13.30 12.98 -10.28
CA ILE A 189 -14.52 13.10 -9.48
C ILE A 189 -14.28 14.11 -8.37
N ASP A 190 -15.25 15.02 -8.14
CA ASP A 190 -15.25 15.90 -6.97
C ASP A 190 -15.94 15.18 -5.80
N PRO A 191 -15.27 14.99 -4.65
CA PRO A 191 -15.86 14.35 -3.47
C PRO A 191 -17.13 15.04 -2.98
N ALA A 192 -17.24 16.36 -3.15
CA ALA A 192 -18.41 17.13 -2.75
C ALA A 192 -19.68 16.75 -3.54
N LEU A 193 -19.53 16.29 -4.79
CA LEU A 193 -20.65 15.85 -5.62
C LEU A 193 -21.19 14.47 -5.19
N MET A 194 -20.38 13.66 -4.54
CA MET A 194 -20.78 12.31 -4.09
C MET A 194 -21.60 12.35 -2.80
N SER A 195 -21.40 13.35 -1.94
CA SER A 195 -22.18 13.53 -0.71
C SER A 195 -23.57 14.09 -0.96
N GLY A 196 -23.80 14.76 -2.09
CA GLY A 196 -25.09 15.34 -2.47
C GLY A 196 -26.10 14.35 -3.06
N ALA A 197 -25.66 13.17 -3.51
CA ALA A 197 -26.53 12.17 -4.11
C ALA A 197 -27.34 11.35 -3.10
N ALA A 198 -27.02 11.44 -1.81
CA ALA A 198 -27.72 10.72 -0.74
C ALA A 198 -28.91 11.51 -0.13
N GLY A 199 -29.24 12.67 -0.66
CA GLY A 199 -30.13 13.63 -0.03
C GLY A 199 -31.51 13.88 -0.68
N HIS A 200 -31.93 13.14 -1.69
CA HIS A 200 -33.25 13.27 -2.27
C HIS A 200 -33.85 11.93 -2.66
N ALA A 201 -34.57 11.37 -1.75
CA ALA A 201 -35.63 10.42 -2.00
C ALA A 201 -36.80 10.75 -1.06
#